data_494476b66169ef88e4876898d7772ff0
#
_entry.id   494476b66169ef88e4876898d7772ff0
#
_cell.length_a   1.000
_cell.length_b   1.000
_cell.length_c   1.000
_cell.angle_alpha   90.00
_cell.angle_beta   90.00
_cell.angle_gamma   90.00
#
_symmetry.space_group_name_H-M   'P 1'
#
loop_
_entity.id
_entity.type
_entity.pdbx_description
1 polymer ?
#
loop_
_entity_poly.entity_id
_entity_poly.type
_entity_poly.pdbx_seq_one_letter_code
_entity_poly.pdbx_strand_id
1 'polypeptide(L)'
;MYTTYKCSPPVTDNTKAILTLNSFENGGNGGGPSECDNQYHSDDTPVVALSIGWYNGGDRCLNYITISANGRSVKAKVVDECDSTMGCDDEHDYQPPCPNNIVDASKAVWEALGIPKGDWAKVYRAVRRRRRSAMETTENYRCRRRRSALSTMREV
;
A
#
# COMPACT_ATOMS: atom_id res chain seq x y z
N MET A 1 3.66 -20.32 -8.23
CA MET A 1 2.26 -19.80 -8.21
C MET A 1 2.10 -19.00 -6.91
N TYR A 2 1.69 -17.76 -6.99
CA TYR A 2 1.55 -16.85 -5.84
C TYR A 2 0.13 -16.29 -5.77
N THR A 3 -0.26 -15.78 -4.59
CA THR A 3 -1.58 -15.19 -4.38
C THR A 3 -1.55 -13.74 -4.83
N THR A 4 -2.54 -13.31 -5.61
CA THR A 4 -2.73 -11.92 -6.04
C THR A 4 -3.95 -11.30 -5.34
N TYR A 5 -3.94 -9.98 -5.15
CA TYR A 5 -4.95 -9.24 -4.42
C TYR A 5 -5.44 -8.06 -5.26
N LYS A 6 -6.74 -7.78 -5.27
CA LYS A 6 -7.33 -6.65 -6.03
C LYS A 6 -8.34 -5.84 -5.22
N CYS A 7 -8.56 -6.19 -3.98
CA CYS A 7 -9.58 -5.56 -3.15
C CYS A 7 -8.99 -5.08 -1.85
N SER A 8 -9.30 -3.84 -1.51
CA SER A 8 -9.10 -3.29 -0.17
C SER A 8 -10.42 -2.70 0.31
N PRO A 9 -10.67 -2.62 1.62
CA PRO A 9 -11.90 -2.03 2.12
C PRO A 9 -12.01 -0.56 1.69
N PRO A 10 -13.23 0.01 1.61
CA PRO A 10 -13.40 1.43 1.37
C PRO A 10 -12.61 2.27 2.37
N VAL A 11 -12.00 3.35 1.89
CA VAL A 11 -11.25 4.26 2.76
C VAL A 11 -12.25 5.13 3.53
N THR A 12 -12.11 5.13 4.85
CA THR A 12 -12.89 5.94 5.78
C THR A 12 -11.95 6.70 6.70
N ASP A 13 -12.50 7.55 7.56
CA ASP A 13 -11.72 8.28 8.57
C ASP A 13 -10.99 7.38 9.58
N ASN A 14 -11.36 6.10 9.65
CA ASN A 14 -10.81 5.10 10.58
C ASN A 14 -10.35 3.82 9.89
N THR A 15 -9.93 3.91 8.62
CA THR A 15 -9.44 2.75 7.88
C THR A 15 -8.16 2.22 8.52
N LYS A 16 -8.17 0.93 8.87
CA LYS A 16 -6.99 0.25 9.41
C LYS A 16 -6.10 -0.18 8.27
N ALA A 17 -4.82 0.18 8.35
CA ALA A 17 -3.79 -0.19 7.40
C ALA A 17 -2.64 -0.91 8.09
N ILE A 18 -1.88 -1.64 7.30
CA ILE A 18 -0.58 -2.18 7.68
C ILE A 18 0.47 -1.26 7.08
N LEU A 19 1.35 -0.73 7.90
CA LEU A 19 2.47 0.09 7.45
C LEU A 19 3.67 -0.82 7.21
N THR A 20 4.27 -0.69 6.03
CA THR A 20 5.53 -1.36 5.64
C THR A 20 6.56 -0.30 5.27
N LEU A 21 7.85 -0.68 5.29
CA LEU A 21 8.95 0.22 4.93
C LEU A 21 9.34 -0.03 3.48
N ASN A 22 9.39 1.02 2.68
CA ASN A 22 9.88 1.01 1.31
C ASN A 22 10.88 2.15 1.07
N SER A 23 11.79 1.94 0.12
CA SER A 23 12.65 2.98 -0.43
C SER A 23 12.20 3.33 -1.84
N PHE A 24 11.96 4.60 -2.06
CA PHE A 24 11.54 5.16 -3.36
C PHE A 24 12.72 5.79 -4.11
N GLU A 25 13.94 5.63 -3.60
CA GLU A 25 15.17 6.12 -4.23
C GLU A 25 15.63 5.19 -5.36
N ASN A 26 16.40 5.74 -6.28
CA ASN A 26 17.04 4.94 -7.32
C ASN A 26 17.98 3.90 -6.69
N GLY A 27 17.75 2.63 -7.01
CA GLY A 27 18.48 1.51 -6.40
C GLY A 27 17.99 1.11 -5.01
N GLY A 28 16.88 1.69 -4.55
CA GLY A 28 16.16 1.23 -3.37
C GLY A 28 15.35 -0.03 -3.64
N ASN A 29 14.75 -0.61 -2.58
CA ASN A 29 13.96 -1.85 -2.69
C ASN A 29 12.55 -1.65 -3.29
N GLY A 30 12.20 -0.43 -3.68
CA GLY A 30 10.94 -0.11 -4.37
C GLY A 30 10.95 -0.44 -5.86
N GLY A 31 12.11 -0.86 -6.39
CA GLY A 31 12.24 -1.22 -7.81
C GLY A 31 12.40 -0.02 -8.74
N GLY A 32 11.47 0.15 -9.69
CA GLY A 32 11.48 1.21 -10.69
C GLY A 32 11.09 2.59 -10.18
N PRO A 33 11.02 3.59 -11.07
CA PRO A 33 10.43 4.89 -10.76
C PRO A 33 8.96 4.74 -10.37
N SER A 34 8.48 5.60 -9.48
CA SER A 34 7.11 5.58 -8.96
C SER A 34 6.05 5.74 -10.06
N GLU A 35 4.99 4.94 -10.03
CA GLU A 35 3.95 4.87 -11.06
C GLU A 35 3.19 6.18 -11.28
N CYS A 36 3.06 7.04 -10.26
CA CYS A 36 2.27 8.26 -10.36
C CYS A 36 2.91 9.35 -11.20
N ASP A 37 4.24 9.43 -11.24
CA ASP A 37 4.95 10.53 -11.88
C ASP A 37 6.25 10.12 -12.59
N ASN A 38 6.52 8.81 -12.63
CA ASN A 38 7.70 8.23 -13.26
C ASN A 38 9.02 8.84 -12.70
N GLN A 39 9.05 9.10 -11.38
CA GLN A 39 10.21 9.67 -10.69
C GLN A 39 10.63 8.84 -9.50
N TYR A 40 11.92 8.94 -9.14
CA TYR A 40 12.42 8.50 -7.85
C TYR A 40 12.23 9.59 -6.81
N HIS A 41 11.92 9.23 -5.58
CA HIS A 41 11.73 10.16 -4.47
C HIS A 41 12.72 9.86 -3.35
N SER A 42 13.22 10.91 -2.70
CA SER A 42 14.08 10.72 -1.53
C SER A 42 13.32 10.09 -0.38
N ASP A 43 13.97 9.14 0.29
CA ASP A 43 13.45 8.48 1.49
C ASP A 43 13.26 9.44 2.68
N ASP A 44 13.88 10.63 2.63
CA ASP A 44 13.69 11.72 3.59
C ASP A 44 12.41 12.56 3.29
N THR A 45 11.69 12.26 2.20
CA THR A 45 10.40 12.88 1.87
C THR A 45 9.25 11.94 2.28
N PRO A 46 8.19 12.44 2.95
CA PRO A 46 7.05 11.62 3.32
C PRO A 46 6.22 11.22 2.08
N VAL A 47 6.52 10.06 1.52
CA VAL A 47 5.84 9.47 0.36
C VAL A 47 5.41 8.04 0.68
N VAL A 48 4.41 7.56 -0.06
CA VAL A 48 3.85 6.21 0.12
C VAL A 48 3.43 5.58 -1.21
N ALA A 49 3.52 4.24 -1.25
CA ALA A 49 2.79 3.39 -2.18
C ALA A 49 1.55 2.80 -1.49
N LEU A 50 0.51 2.54 -2.25
CA LEU A 50 -0.73 1.95 -1.75
C LEU A 50 -0.99 0.61 -2.42
N SER A 51 -1.47 -0.38 -1.64
CA SER A 51 -1.98 -1.62 -2.24
C SER A 51 -3.01 -1.31 -3.33
N ILE A 52 -3.03 -2.12 -4.40
CA ILE A 52 -3.74 -1.85 -5.66
C ILE A 52 -5.22 -1.47 -5.47
N GLY A 53 -5.91 -2.06 -4.50
CA GLY A 53 -7.31 -1.74 -4.19
C GLY A 53 -7.50 -0.33 -3.63
N TRP A 54 -6.49 0.24 -2.99
CA TRP A 54 -6.49 1.63 -2.52
C TRP A 54 -5.85 2.58 -3.52
N TYR A 55 -4.88 2.13 -4.29
CA TYR A 55 -4.31 2.90 -5.42
C TYR A 55 -5.39 3.22 -6.46
N ASN A 56 -6.28 2.25 -6.72
CA ASN A 56 -7.48 2.38 -7.55
C ASN A 56 -7.18 2.92 -8.96
N GLY A 57 -6.17 2.34 -9.62
CA GLY A 57 -5.80 2.72 -10.98
C GLY A 57 -5.28 4.16 -11.11
N GLY A 58 -4.64 4.68 -10.06
CA GLY A 58 -4.04 6.01 -10.06
C GLY A 58 -4.95 7.13 -9.57
N ASP A 59 -6.21 6.89 -9.21
CA ASP A 59 -7.14 7.93 -8.74
C ASP A 59 -6.62 8.69 -7.51
N ARG A 60 -5.70 8.09 -6.75
CA ARG A 60 -5.07 8.71 -5.58
C ARG A 60 -3.68 9.26 -5.82
N CYS A 61 -3.18 9.17 -7.05
CA CYS A 61 -1.87 9.68 -7.41
C CYS A 61 -1.71 11.15 -7.03
N LEU A 62 -0.57 11.45 -6.41
CA LEU A 62 -0.12 12.77 -5.99
C LEU A 62 -1.02 13.45 -4.93
N ASN A 63 -2.07 12.78 -4.47
CA ASN A 63 -2.88 13.23 -3.35
C ASN A 63 -2.17 12.94 -2.02
N TYR A 64 -2.59 13.63 -0.96
CA TYR A 64 -2.06 13.42 0.37
C TYR A 64 -3.02 12.58 1.22
N ILE A 65 -2.44 11.61 1.92
CA ILE A 65 -3.14 10.86 2.97
C ILE A 65 -2.57 11.23 4.36
N THR A 66 -3.39 11.07 5.38
CA THR A 66 -2.93 11.21 6.77
C THR A 66 -2.80 9.81 7.39
N ILE A 67 -1.62 9.50 7.83
CA ILE A 67 -1.28 8.24 8.52
C ILE A 67 -1.13 8.55 10.01
N SER A 68 -1.76 7.72 10.84
CA SER A 68 -1.69 7.88 12.30
C SER A 68 -1.25 6.56 12.94
N ALA A 69 -0.18 6.60 13.70
CA ALA A 69 0.35 5.48 14.47
C ALA A 69 1.14 6.01 15.68
N ASN A 70 1.33 5.19 16.70
CA ASN A 70 2.13 5.54 17.87
C ASN A 70 1.76 6.90 18.51
N GLY A 71 0.46 7.28 18.46
CA GLY A 71 -0.03 8.55 19.00
C GLY A 71 0.32 9.79 18.19
N ARG A 72 0.99 9.64 17.04
CA ARG A 72 1.39 10.71 16.12
C ARG A 72 0.68 10.59 14.78
N SER A 73 0.75 11.63 13.97
CA SER A 73 0.19 11.66 12.61
C SER A 73 1.15 12.38 11.67
N VAL A 74 1.19 11.91 10.43
CA VAL A 74 1.96 12.50 9.34
C VAL A 74 1.11 12.55 8.08
N LYS A 75 1.29 13.60 7.26
CA LYS A 75 0.79 13.66 5.89
C LYS A 75 1.85 13.12 4.96
N ALA A 76 1.48 12.17 4.11
CA ALA A 76 2.36 11.61 3.09
C ALA A 76 1.68 11.68 1.73
N LYS A 77 2.49 11.94 0.69
CA LYS A 77 2.04 11.99 -0.69
C LYS A 77 1.98 10.59 -1.28
N VAL A 78 0.89 10.24 -1.95
CA VAL A 78 0.79 8.99 -2.70
C VAL A 78 1.56 9.17 -4.00
N VAL A 79 2.59 8.38 -4.19
CA VAL A 79 3.45 8.45 -5.39
C VAL A 79 3.45 7.15 -6.18
N ASP A 80 3.02 6.03 -5.55
CA ASP A 80 3.22 4.73 -6.16
C ASP A 80 2.13 3.73 -5.80
N GLU A 81 2.17 2.61 -6.51
CA GLU A 81 1.39 1.41 -6.27
C GLU A 81 2.26 0.35 -5.59
N CYS A 82 1.76 -0.28 -4.55
CA CYS A 82 2.31 -1.53 -4.05
C CYS A 82 1.61 -2.66 -4.80
N ASP A 83 2.25 -3.21 -5.84
CA ASP A 83 1.57 -4.11 -6.77
C ASP A 83 1.11 -5.40 -6.09
N SER A 84 -0.19 -5.60 -6.13
CA SER A 84 -0.86 -6.75 -5.52
C SER A 84 -1.14 -7.87 -6.53
N THR A 85 -0.77 -7.67 -7.80
CA THR A 85 -1.08 -8.60 -8.90
C THR A 85 0.14 -9.23 -9.53
N MET A 86 1.28 -8.58 -9.45
CA MET A 86 2.56 -9.05 -9.98
C MET A 86 3.63 -9.09 -8.88
N GLY A 87 4.75 -9.72 -9.15
CA GLY A 87 5.86 -9.84 -8.23
C GLY A 87 6.67 -11.11 -8.47
N CYS A 88 7.71 -11.31 -7.68
CA CYS A 88 8.68 -12.39 -7.80
C CYS A 88 9.50 -12.32 -9.11
N ASP A 89 9.66 -11.16 -9.67
CA ASP A 89 10.45 -10.85 -10.86
C ASP A 89 11.43 -9.70 -10.61
N ASP A 90 12.21 -9.36 -11.62
CA ASP A 90 13.28 -8.37 -11.55
C ASP A 90 12.75 -6.94 -11.33
N GLU A 91 11.59 -6.65 -11.93
CA GLU A 91 10.96 -5.32 -11.83
C GLU A 91 10.43 -5.02 -10.41
N HIS A 92 10.11 -6.08 -9.65
CA HIS A 92 9.60 -6.00 -8.29
C HIS A 92 10.65 -6.37 -7.22
N ASP A 93 11.96 -6.30 -7.55
CA ASP A 93 13.05 -6.69 -6.66
C ASP A 93 12.81 -8.08 -6.02
N TYR A 94 12.25 -9.02 -6.79
CA TYR A 94 11.86 -10.39 -6.38
C TYR A 94 10.90 -10.45 -5.18
N GLN A 95 10.25 -9.35 -4.82
CA GLN A 95 9.26 -9.31 -3.76
C GLN A 95 7.96 -9.99 -4.18
N PRO A 96 7.22 -10.64 -3.26
CA PRO A 96 5.92 -11.21 -3.58
C PRO A 96 4.88 -10.10 -3.77
N PRO A 97 3.75 -10.41 -4.46
CA PRO A 97 2.65 -9.45 -4.61
C PRO A 97 2.21 -8.85 -3.28
N CYS A 98 2.03 -7.55 -3.27
CA CYS A 98 1.66 -6.78 -2.10
C CYS A 98 0.29 -7.22 -1.55
N PRO A 99 0.16 -7.56 -0.26
CA PRO A 99 -1.13 -7.87 0.35
C PRO A 99 -2.09 -6.67 0.33
N ASN A 100 -3.37 -6.94 0.58
CA ASN A 100 -4.35 -5.86 0.78
C ASN A 100 -4.03 -5.02 2.03
N ASN A 101 -4.52 -3.79 2.05
CA ASN A 101 -4.47 -2.88 3.19
C ASN A 101 -3.05 -2.44 3.59
N ILE A 102 -2.13 -2.48 2.65
CA ILE A 102 -0.77 -1.98 2.83
C ILE A 102 -0.71 -0.48 2.51
N VAL A 103 -0.01 0.24 3.37
CA VAL A 103 0.58 1.54 3.10
C VAL A 103 2.08 1.35 3.20
N ASP A 104 2.74 1.29 2.06
CA ASP A 104 4.18 1.11 1.98
C ASP A 104 4.85 2.47 1.98
N ALA A 105 5.67 2.77 2.96
CA ALA A 105 6.01 4.13 3.34
C ALA A 105 7.52 4.35 3.40
N SER A 106 7.94 5.54 2.93
CA SER A 106 9.31 6.00 3.05
C SER A 106 9.76 6.10 4.52
N LYS A 107 11.07 6.06 4.72
CA LYS A 107 11.72 6.25 6.03
C LYS A 107 11.22 7.49 6.77
N ALA A 108 11.01 8.61 6.06
CA ALA A 108 10.51 9.85 6.63
C ALA A 108 9.15 9.71 7.34
N VAL A 109 8.26 8.88 6.81
CA VAL A 109 6.96 8.58 7.43
C VAL A 109 7.15 7.88 8.76
N TRP A 110 8.01 6.87 8.83
CA TRP A 110 8.30 6.11 10.05
C TRP A 110 8.92 6.98 11.13
N GLU A 111 9.86 7.84 10.75
CA GLU A 111 10.50 8.79 11.67
C GLU A 111 9.50 9.82 12.21
N ALA A 112 8.65 10.39 11.35
CA ALA A 112 7.61 11.33 11.76
C ALA A 112 6.59 10.73 12.73
N LEU A 113 6.27 9.44 12.57
CA LEU A 113 5.42 8.68 13.50
C LEU A 113 6.13 8.31 14.80
N GLY A 114 7.45 8.54 14.89
CA GLY A 114 8.26 8.22 16.05
C GLY A 114 8.32 6.73 16.37
N ILE A 115 8.22 5.89 15.34
CA ILE A 115 8.36 4.44 15.50
C ILE A 115 9.84 4.11 15.63
N PRO A 116 10.26 3.34 16.66
CA PRO A 116 11.65 2.98 16.85
C PRO A 116 12.22 2.22 15.64
N LYS A 117 13.46 2.51 15.24
CA LYS A 117 14.11 1.87 14.07
C LYS A 117 14.15 0.34 14.17
N GLY A 118 14.27 -0.22 15.36
CA GLY A 118 14.25 -1.67 15.59
C GLY A 118 12.90 -2.34 15.31
N ASP A 119 11.85 -1.53 15.09
CA ASP A 119 10.49 -2.00 14.80
C ASP A 119 10.07 -1.78 13.33
N TRP A 120 10.90 -1.12 12.52
CA TRP A 120 10.57 -0.80 11.12
C TRP A 120 10.39 -2.02 10.21
N ALA A 121 11.03 -3.14 10.54
CA ALA A 121 10.82 -4.42 9.86
C ALA A 121 9.57 -5.17 10.35
N LYS A 122 8.89 -4.66 11.37
CA LYS A 122 7.68 -5.26 11.93
C LYS A 122 6.46 -4.59 11.33
N VAL A 123 5.46 -5.42 11.02
CA VAL A 123 4.15 -4.94 10.53
C VAL A 123 3.48 -4.06 11.58
N TYR A 124 3.33 -2.76 11.31
CA TYR A 124 2.63 -1.83 12.18
C TYR A 124 1.18 -1.64 11.73
N ARG A 125 0.24 -1.66 12.69
CA ARG A 125 -1.16 -1.31 12.41
C ARG A 125 -1.35 0.20 12.59
N ALA A 126 -1.59 0.90 11.49
CA ALA A 126 -1.93 2.32 11.50
C ALA A 126 -3.45 2.50 11.67
N VAL A 127 -3.84 3.42 12.55
CA VAL A 127 -5.25 3.77 12.78
C VAL A 127 -5.37 5.30 12.82
N ARG A 128 -6.28 5.87 12.02
CA ARG A 128 -6.66 7.28 12.15
C ARG A 128 -7.67 7.43 13.29
N ARG A 129 -7.35 8.20 14.33
CA ARG A 129 -8.32 8.57 15.36
C ARG A 129 -9.03 9.87 14.97
N ARG A 130 -10.36 9.82 14.75
CA ARG A 130 -11.25 10.95 15.06
C ARG A 130 -11.98 10.69 16.37
N ARG A 131 -12.25 11.77 17.14
CA ARG A 131 -13.03 11.71 18.38
C ARG A 131 -14.43 11.13 18.09
N ARG A 132 -14.83 10.22 18.96
CA ARG A 132 -16.09 9.51 19.16
C ARG A 132 -17.31 9.98 18.35
N SER A 133 -17.88 9.06 17.55
CA SER A 133 -19.26 8.59 17.73
C SER A 133 -19.49 7.30 16.93
N ALA A 134 -20.01 6.38 17.63
CA ALA A 134 -20.84 5.20 17.43
C ALA A 134 -20.88 4.41 16.11
N MET A 135 -20.86 3.11 16.35
CA MET A 135 -21.43 1.96 15.62
C MET A 135 -20.61 1.37 14.48
N GLU A 136 -19.94 0.32 14.90
CA GLU A 136 -19.23 -0.65 14.08
C GLU A 136 -20.28 -1.63 13.49
N THR A 137 -20.49 -1.58 12.19
CA THR A 137 -21.05 -2.71 11.47
C THR A 137 -19.92 -3.39 10.71
N THR A 138 -19.61 -4.61 11.14
CA THR A 138 -18.67 -5.49 10.45
C THR A 138 -19.33 -6.01 9.16
N GLU A 139 -19.11 -5.33 8.05
CA GLU A 139 -19.39 -5.89 6.74
C GLU A 139 -18.19 -6.69 6.23
N ASN A 140 -18.39 -7.99 6.11
CA ASN A 140 -17.46 -8.91 5.45
C ASN A 140 -17.42 -8.61 3.95
N TYR A 141 -16.45 -7.82 3.48
CA TYR A 141 -16.18 -7.66 2.07
C TYR A 141 -15.54 -8.93 1.50
N ARG A 142 -16.35 -9.77 0.85
CA ARG A 142 -15.85 -10.88 0.04
C ARG A 142 -15.34 -10.34 -1.29
N CYS A 143 -14.04 -10.30 -1.46
CA CYS A 143 -13.42 -10.20 -2.76
C CYS A 143 -13.87 -11.40 -3.63
N ARG A 144 -14.71 -11.18 -4.65
CA ARG A 144 -15.11 -12.25 -5.57
C ARG A 144 -13.89 -12.67 -6.38
N ARG A 145 -13.41 -13.91 -6.15
CA ARG A 145 -12.51 -14.58 -7.08
C ARG A 145 -13.18 -14.59 -8.46
N ARG A 146 -12.69 -13.78 -9.40
CA ARG A 146 -12.96 -14.05 -10.80
C ARG A 146 -12.18 -15.32 -11.15
N ARG A 147 -12.88 -16.42 -11.34
CA ARG A 147 -12.33 -17.57 -12.05
C ARG A 147 -12.08 -17.09 -13.48
N SER A 148 -10.81 -17.05 -13.90
CA SER A 148 -10.48 -16.97 -15.30
C SER A 148 -11.04 -18.21 -15.98
N ALA A 149 -12.05 -18.03 -16.83
CA ALA A 149 -12.51 -19.08 -17.71
C ALA A 149 -11.39 -19.37 -18.71
N LEU A 150 -10.80 -20.54 -18.62
CA LEU A 150 -10.00 -21.10 -19.71
C LEU A 150 -10.93 -21.26 -20.90
N SER A 151 -10.77 -20.42 -21.92
CA SER A 151 -11.36 -20.67 -23.24
C SER A 151 -10.51 -21.72 -23.93
N THR A 152 -11.04 -22.91 -24.05
CA THR A 152 -10.50 -23.92 -24.97
C THR A 152 -10.78 -23.47 -26.40
N MET A 153 -9.75 -23.01 -27.12
CA MET A 153 -9.81 -22.97 -28.57
C MET A 153 -9.79 -24.41 -29.10
N ARG A 154 -10.85 -24.81 -29.77
CA ARG A 154 -10.81 -25.95 -30.72
C ARG A 154 -10.49 -25.36 -32.07
N GLU A 155 -9.36 -25.81 -32.62
CA GLU A 155 -9.11 -25.71 -34.08
C GLU A 155 -10.09 -26.61 -34.85
N VAL A 156 -10.62 -26.08 -35.92
CA VAL A 156 -11.24 -26.82 -37.03
C VAL A 156 -10.45 -26.50 -38.28
#